data_a6f63fa2eefac74a99ae0df650826860
#
_entry.id   a6f63fa2eefac74a99ae0df650826860
#
_cell.length_a   1.000
_cell.length_b   1.000
_cell.length_c   1.000
_cell.angle_alpha   90.00
_cell.angle_beta   90.00
_cell.angle_gamma   90.00
#
_symmetry.space_group_name_H-M   'P 1'
#
loop_
_entity.id
_entity.type
_entity.pdbx_description
1 polymer ?
#
loop_
_entity_poly.entity_id
_entity_poly.type
_entity_poly.pdbx_seq_one_letter_code
_entity_poly.pdbx_strand_id
1 'polypeptide(L)'
;MTSYPLAAALAAAVALAAPVSGQDAAPLFASHDLLNFRLETDFGAVFKERGQESTDHPAKLSYTAADGTPVSLDIQIRTRGNFRLRPQTCGFPPIRLDFPKDSVENTLFAGQDKLKLTVHCQDRRENYEQNVIMEYLLYRVFNLLTDQSFRARLARFTYVDAAGKRDTLTKYAFFIENDDRMAARLGGTVLDVEGVHDEATELDQMMRIAVFEYFAGNTDWSVWGLHNIVLVVAPNSQVPVAVPYDMDWSGVISAPYARPDARLPIKTVRERLFRGYCRTAEELASVFQLFNDKKEAIYDLYRNQEGLDPKVRDDALKYYDEFYKTINDPRAVNREFIRSCRQAAAPAGPPAPGGARPVLAAR
;
A
#
# COMPACT_ATOMS: atom_id res chain seq x y z
N MET A 1 73.46 28.27 18.80
CA MET A 1 72.78 26.94 18.88
C MET A 1 71.29 27.23 19.09
N THR A 2 70.52 27.25 18.02
CA THR A 2 69.13 27.63 18.01
C THR A 2 68.33 26.38 17.63
N SER A 3 67.55 25.86 18.62
CA SER A 3 66.69 24.67 18.46
C SER A 3 65.35 25.12 17.94
N TYR A 4 64.86 24.54 16.81
CA TYR A 4 63.52 24.70 16.31
C TYR A 4 62.66 23.49 16.77
N PRO A 5 61.43 23.69 17.25
CA PRO A 5 60.54 22.60 17.51
C PRO A 5 59.79 22.18 16.23
N LEU A 6 59.82 20.88 15.94
CA LEU A 6 58.95 20.23 14.93
C LEU A 6 57.50 20.26 15.41
N ALA A 7 56.61 20.89 14.64
CA ALA A 7 55.18 20.76 14.80
C ALA A 7 54.69 19.56 13.99
N ALA A 8 54.17 18.53 14.66
CA ALA A 8 53.51 17.38 14.04
C ALA A 8 52.06 17.77 13.70
N ALA A 9 51.72 17.84 12.43
CA ALA A 9 50.37 18.01 11.96
C ALA A 9 49.63 16.66 12.00
N LEU A 10 48.62 16.52 12.88
CA LEU A 10 47.71 15.41 12.87
C LEU A 10 46.65 15.63 11.75
N ALA A 11 46.75 14.88 10.68
CA ALA A 11 45.68 14.82 9.65
C ALA A 11 44.54 13.94 10.16
N ALA A 12 43.42 14.55 10.52
CA ALA A 12 42.19 13.86 10.80
C ALA A 12 41.54 13.37 9.49
N ALA A 13 41.59 12.08 9.23
CA ALA A 13 40.84 11.46 8.13
C ALA A 13 39.35 11.43 8.49
N VAL A 14 38.57 12.35 7.90
CA VAL A 14 37.11 12.28 7.90
C VAL A 14 36.69 11.15 6.95
N ALA A 15 36.31 10.01 7.50
CA ALA A 15 35.66 8.96 6.74
C ALA A 15 34.30 9.49 6.32
N LEU A 16 34.15 9.90 5.07
CA LEU A 16 32.87 10.11 4.41
C LEU A 16 32.17 8.74 4.34
N ALA A 17 31.16 8.53 5.19
CA ALA A 17 30.24 7.41 5.02
C ALA A 17 29.56 7.60 3.65
N ALA A 18 29.84 6.71 2.72
CA ALA A 18 29.12 6.66 1.46
C ALA A 18 27.63 6.47 1.78
N PRO A 19 26.71 7.20 1.10
CA PRO A 19 25.29 6.91 1.25
C PRO A 19 25.07 5.46 0.86
N VAL A 20 24.39 4.70 1.73
CA VAL A 20 23.88 3.38 1.38
C VAL A 20 22.97 3.60 0.17
N SER A 21 23.44 3.20 -0.99
CA SER A 21 22.64 3.26 -2.22
C SER A 21 21.44 2.37 -1.99
N GLY A 22 20.26 2.97 -1.75
CA GLY A 22 19.00 2.25 -1.82
C GLY A 22 18.97 1.51 -3.15
N GLN A 23 18.61 0.23 -3.14
CA GLN A 23 18.47 -0.54 -4.38
C GLN A 23 17.61 0.26 -5.35
N ASP A 24 18.12 0.51 -6.55
CA ASP A 24 17.40 1.25 -7.58
C ASP A 24 15.99 0.70 -7.75
N ALA A 25 15.01 1.59 -7.91
CA ALA A 25 13.65 1.16 -8.13
C ALA A 25 13.59 0.23 -9.33
N ALA A 26 12.95 -0.93 -9.17
CA ALA A 26 12.68 -1.80 -10.31
C ALA A 26 12.05 -0.96 -11.44
N PRO A 27 12.40 -1.18 -12.72
CA PRO A 27 12.00 -0.30 -13.84
C PRO A 27 10.50 0.03 -13.85
N LEU A 28 9.65 -0.92 -13.50
CA LEU A 28 8.20 -0.72 -13.42
C LEU A 28 7.80 0.41 -12.46
N PHE A 29 8.53 0.59 -11.36
CA PHE A 29 8.20 1.57 -10.31
C PHE A 29 9.13 2.79 -10.31
N ALA A 30 9.99 2.94 -11.33
CA ALA A 30 10.94 4.05 -11.42
C ALA A 30 10.29 5.39 -11.83
N SER A 31 9.10 5.36 -12.43
CA SER A 31 8.36 6.53 -12.88
C SER A 31 6.88 6.38 -12.52
N HIS A 32 6.12 7.47 -12.68
CA HIS A 32 4.68 7.51 -12.47
C HIS A 32 3.88 7.83 -13.75
N ASP A 33 4.54 7.87 -14.90
CA ASP A 33 3.87 8.08 -16.18
C ASP A 33 2.89 6.95 -16.44
N LEU A 34 1.74 7.27 -17.02
CA LEU A 34 0.72 6.28 -17.33
C LEU A 34 1.24 5.27 -18.36
N LEU A 35 1.11 4.00 -18.07
CA LEU A 35 1.47 2.90 -18.95
C LEU A 35 0.23 2.37 -19.67
N ASN A 36 0.43 1.83 -20.89
CA ASN A 36 -0.63 1.19 -21.64
C ASN A 36 -0.25 -0.26 -21.93
N PHE A 37 -1.13 -1.19 -21.55
CA PHE A 37 -0.95 -2.62 -21.75
C PHE A 37 -2.13 -3.23 -22.51
N ARG A 38 -1.84 -4.31 -23.24
CA ARG A 38 -2.83 -5.26 -23.75
C ARG A 38 -2.63 -6.58 -23.04
N LEU A 39 -3.67 -7.08 -22.40
CA LEU A 39 -3.68 -8.39 -21.73
C LEU A 39 -4.70 -9.28 -22.43
N GLU A 40 -4.22 -10.39 -22.99
CA GLU A 40 -5.01 -11.35 -23.74
C GLU A 40 -4.96 -12.74 -23.09
N THR A 41 -6.14 -13.31 -22.79
CA THR A 41 -6.32 -14.64 -22.19
C THR A 41 -7.78 -15.10 -22.34
N ASP A 42 -8.09 -16.36 -22.06
CA ASP A 42 -9.47 -16.81 -21.86
C ASP A 42 -9.98 -16.36 -20.47
N PHE A 43 -10.51 -15.14 -20.40
CA PHE A 43 -11.07 -14.59 -19.16
C PHE A 43 -12.25 -15.43 -18.63
N GLY A 44 -12.96 -16.16 -19.50
CA GLY A 44 -14.01 -17.06 -19.09
C GLY A 44 -13.49 -18.23 -18.25
N ALA A 45 -12.34 -18.81 -18.64
CA ALA A 45 -11.65 -19.85 -17.88
C ALA A 45 -11.09 -19.29 -16.56
N VAL A 46 -10.33 -18.21 -16.63
CA VAL A 46 -9.73 -17.56 -15.44
C VAL A 46 -10.79 -17.23 -14.38
N PHE A 47 -11.94 -16.67 -14.78
CA PHE A 47 -12.96 -16.20 -13.83
C PHE A 47 -13.91 -17.29 -13.32
N LYS A 48 -13.84 -18.50 -13.84
CA LYS A 48 -14.50 -19.64 -13.23
C LYS A 48 -13.82 -20.11 -11.96
N GLU A 49 -12.52 -19.91 -11.85
CA GLU A 49 -11.71 -20.32 -10.73
C GLU A 49 -11.49 -19.15 -9.77
N ARG A 50 -12.37 -19.03 -8.77
CA ARG A 50 -12.37 -17.95 -7.79
C ARG A 50 -12.17 -18.51 -6.39
N GLY A 51 -10.91 -18.79 -6.04
CA GLY A 51 -10.59 -19.34 -4.73
C GLY A 51 -9.09 -19.32 -4.44
N GLN A 52 -8.74 -19.75 -3.25
CA GLN A 52 -7.34 -19.88 -2.83
C GLN A 52 -6.58 -20.91 -3.71
N GLU A 53 -7.28 -21.89 -4.25
CA GLU A 53 -6.74 -22.96 -5.11
C GLU A 53 -6.90 -22.66 -6.61
N SER A 54 -7.16 -21.39 -7.00
CA SER A 54 -7.20 -21.03 -8.43
C SER A 54 -5.87 -21.35 -9.10
N THR A 55 -5.93 -21.96 -10.29
CA THR A 55 -4.75 -22.33 -11.08
C THR A 55 -4.25 -21.17 -11.92
N ASP A 56 -3.00 -21.27 -12.37
CA ASP A 56 -2.43 -20.29 -13.27
C ASP A 56 -2.88 -20.59 -14.72
N HIS A 57 -3.30 -19.56 -15.45
CA HIS A 57 -3.74 -19.61 -16.84
C HIS A 57 -2.80 -18.85 -17.74
N PRO A 58 -2.50 -19.37 -18.96
CA PRO A 58 -1.64 -18.68 -19.91
C PRO A 58 -2.27 -17.34 -20.35
N ALA A 59 -1.45 -16.31 -20.43
CA ALA A 59 -1.83 -15.00 -20.92
C ALA A 59 -0.68 -14.35 -21.69
N LYS A 60 -1.02 -13.40 -22.55
CA LYS A 60 -0.09 -12.57 -23.28
C LYS A 60 -0.21 -11.12 -22.84
N LEU A 61 0.88 -10.55 -22.32
CA LEU A 61 0.98 -9.14 -21.93
C LEU A 61 1.81 -8.40 -22.96
N SER A 62 1.26 -7.38 -23.60
CA SER A 62 1.96 -6.59 -24.61
C SER A 62 1.92 -5.10 -24.26
N TYR A 63 3.00 -4.39 -24.58
CA TYR A 63 3.14 -2.94 -24.42
C TYR A 63 4.18 -2.39 -25.39
N THR A 64 4.28 -1.06 -25.46
CA THR A 64 5.37 -0.39 -26.21
C THR A 64 6.38 0.15 -25.18
N ALA A 65 7.64 -0.22 -25.34
CA ALA A 65 8.72 0.29 -24.52
C ALA A 65 8.98 1.78 -24.77
N ALA A 66 9.74 2.44 -23.90
CA ALA A 66 10.01 3.87 -23.99
C ALA A 66 10.74 4.29 -25.28
N ASP A 67 11.51 3.37 -25.88
CA ASP A 67 12.18 3.57 -27.17
C ASP A 67 11.28 3.30 -28.40
N GLY A 68 10.00 3.00 -28.19
CA GLY A 68 9.04 2.65 -29.23
C GLY A 68 9.01 1.18 -29.63
N THR A 69 9.86 0.33 -29.05
CA THR A 69 9.92 -1.10 -29.35
C THR A 69 8.67 -1.82 -28.82
N PRO A 70 7.97 -2.63 -29.66
CA PRO A 70 6.88 -3.46 -29.17
C PRO A 70 7.43 -4.64 -28.35
N VAL A 71 6.88 -4.84 -27.17
CA VAL A 71 7.23 -5.94 -26.25
C VAL A 71 6.01 -6.82 -26.05
N SER A 72 6.21 -8.13 -26.11
CA SER A 72 5.18 -9.14 -25.85
C SER A 72 5.75 -10.23 -24.98
N LEU A 73 5.09 -10.49 -23.86
CA LEU A 73 5.50 -11.45 -22.83
C LEU A 73 4.41 -12.52 -22.68
N ASP A 74 4.83 -13.78 -22.73
CA ASP A 74 3.98 -14.88 -22.31
C ASP A 74 4.10 -15.02 -20.79
N ILE A 75 2.98 -14.87 -20.10
CA ILE A 75 2.89 -14.85 -18.63
C ILE A 75 1.82 -15.83 -18.16
N GLN A 76 1.76 -16.05 -16.87
CA GLN A 76 0.64 -16.73 -16.24
C GLN A 76 -0.19 -15.73 -15.43
N ILE A 77 -1.51 -15.94 -15.38
CA ILE A 77 -2.39 -15.14 -14.51
C ILE A 77 -3.35 -16.02 -13.74
N ARG A 78 -3.78 -15.56 -12.58
CA ARG A 78 -4.89 -16.15 -11.83
C ARG A 78 -5.65 -15.10 -11.04
N THR A 79 -6.86 -15.44 -10.61
CA THR A 79 -7.62 -14.61 -9.68
C THR A 79 -6.94 -14.57 -8.30
N ARG A 80 -7.13 -13.48 -7.54
CA ARG A 80 -6.58 -13.29 -6.20
C ARG A 80 -7.52 -12.50 -5.29
N GLY A 81 -7.22 -12.53 -3.99
CA GLY A 81 -7.95 -11.80 -2.95
C GLY A 81 -8.99 -12.67 -2.26
N ASN A 82 -9.86 -12.06 -1.48
CA ASN A 82 -10.89 -12.72 -0.69
C ASN A 82 -12.28 -12.15 -1.02
N PHE A 83 -12.57 -10.94 -0.54
CA PHE A 83 -13.87 -10.31 -0.66
C PHE A 83 -14.26 -10.03 -2.12
N ARG A 84 -13.32 -9.48 -2.91
CA ARG A 84 -13.51 -9.14 -4.34
C ARG A 84 -13.51 -10.38 -5.27
N LEU A 85 -13.22 -11.58 -4.77
CA LEU A 85 -13.41 -12.83 -5.54
C LEU A 85 -14.87 -13.22 -5.68
N ARG A 86 -15.75 -12.78 -4.80
CA ARG A 86 -17.18 -13.11 -4.83
C ARG A 86 -17.81 -12.54 -6.09
N PRO A 87 -18.50 -13.36 -6.93
CA PRO A 87 -19.09 -12.90 -8.21
C PRO A 87 -20.10 -11.75 -8.03
N GLN A 88 -20.83 -11.74 -6.91
CA GLN A 88 -21.77 -10.68 -6.57
C GLN A 88 -21.09 -9.36 -6.22
N THR A 89 -19.82 -9.39 -5.81
CA THR A 89 -19.02 -8.19 -5.52
C THR A 89 -18.35 -7.67 -6.78
N CYS A 90 -17.57 -8.53 -7.45
CA CYS A 90 -16.83 -8.16 -8.66
C CYS A 90 -17.08 -9.14 -9.80
N GLY A 91 -17.60 -8.66 -10.92
CA GLY A 91 -17.68 -9.39 -12.18
C GLY A 91 -16.28 -9.65 -12.76
N PHE A 92 -15.37 -8.67 -12.60
CA PHE A 92 -13.96 -8.73 -12.94
C PHE A 92 -13.13 -8.73 -11.65
N PRO A 93 -12.70 -9.91 -11.13
CA PRO A 93 -11.96 -10.00 -9.87
C PRO A 93 -10.53 -9.49 -10.01
N PRO A 94 -9.86 -9.10 -8.91
CA PRO A 94 -8.42 -8.82 -8.92
C PRO A 94 -7.63 -10.04 -9.41
N ILE A 95 -6.52 -9.78 -10.11
CA ILE A 95 -5.67 -10.81 -10.69
C ILE A 95 -4.23 -10.69 -10.18
N ARG A 96 -3.50 -11.80 -10.21
CA ARG A 96 -2.07 -11.87 -10.05
C ARG A 96 -1.46 -12.21 -11.39
N LEU A 97 -0.42 -11.47 -11.78
CA LEU A 97 0.42 -11.80 -12.92
C LEU A 97 1.66 -12.52 -12.41
N ASP A 98 2.05 -13.59 -13.10
CA ASP A 98 3.24 -14.39 -12.80
C ASP A 98 4.17 -14.35 -14.04
N PHE A 99 5.36 -13.82 -13.86
CA PHE A 99 6.32 -13.56 -14.92
C PHE A 99 7.42 -14.62 -14.89
N PRO A 100 7.70 -15.32 -16.02
CA PRO A 100 8.86 -16.17 -16.13
C PRO A 100 10.14 -15.33 -15.99
N LYS A 101 10.98 -15.64 -15.00
CA LYS A 101 12.16 -14.83 -14.62
C LYS A 101 13.07 -14.51 -15.78
N ASP A 102 13.36 -15.51 -16.62
CA ASP A 102 14.32 -15.39 -17.74
C ASP A 102 13.78 -14.51 -18.89
N SER A 103 12.45 -14.31 -18.99
CA SER A 103 11.83 -13.56 -20.09
C SER A 103 11.70 -12.06 -19.84
N VAL A 104 11.96 -11.59 -18.63
CA VAL A 104 11.70 -10.19 -18.22
C VAL A 104 12.96 -9.35 -17.99
N GLU A 105 14.17 -9.93 -18.06
CA GLU A 105 15.43 -9.28 -17.67
C GLU A 105 15.69 -7.91 -18.33
N ASN A 106 15.37 -7.77 -19.61
CA ASN A 106 15.58 -6.52 -20.36
C ASN A 106 14.28 -5.79 -20.67
N THR A 107 13.28 -5.92 -19.80
CA THR A 107 11.96 -5.33 -19.99
C THR A 107 11.61 -4.41 -18.84
N LEU A 108 10.47 -3.72 -18.97
CA LEU A 108 9.87 -2.95 -17.88
C LEU A 108 9.65 -3.80 -16.60
N PHE A 109 9.51 -5.11 -16.76
CA PHE A 109 9.28 -6.05 -15.67
C PHE A 109 10.55 -6.72 -15.14
N ALA A 110 11.73 -6.19 -15.49
CA ALA A 110 13.00 -6.70 -14.98
C ALA A 110 12.98 -6.86 -13.46
N GLY A 111 13.36 -8.06 -13.03
CA GLY A 111 13.36 -8.43 -11.63
C GLY A 111 11.98 -8.68 -11.02
N GLN A 112 10.87 -8.61 -11.75
CA GLN A 112 9.55 -9.01 -11.25
C GLN A 112 9.36 -10.53 -11.39
N ASP A 113 8.56 -11.07 -10.46
CA ASP A 113 8.10 -12.47 -10.45
C ASP A 113 6.57 -12.47 -10.42
N LYS A 114 6.00 -12.19 -9.26
CA LYS A 114 4.55 -12.15 -9.06
C LYS A 114 4.10 -10.76 -8.68
N LEU A 115 3.18 -10.20 -9.46
CA LEU A 115 2.62 -8.87 -9.22
C LEU A 115 1.12 -8.93 -8.96
N LYS A 116 0.69 -8.22 -7.93
CA LYS A 116 -0.71 -7.93 -7.68
C LYS A 116 -1.18 -6.85 -8.65
N LEU A 117 -2.29 -7.09 -9.36
CA LEU A 117 -2.96 -6.10 -10.19
C LEU A 117 -4.34 -5.80 -9.62
N THR A 118 -4.54 -4.57 -9.17
CA THR A 118 -5.85 -4.06 -8.76
C THR A 118 -6.60 -3.58 -10.00
N VAL A 119 -7.84 -4.05 -10.17
CA VAL A 119 -8.64 -3.86 -11.37
C VAL A 119 -10.02 -3.27 -11.05
N HIS A 120 -10.74 -2.87 -12.09
CA HIS A 120 -11.98 -2.10 -12.04
C HIS A 120 -13.22 -2.82 -11.45
N CYS A 121 -13.14 -4.10 -11.09
CA CYS A 121 -14.19 -4.86 -10.40
C CYS A 121 -15.50 -5.06 -11.18
N GLN A 122 -16.05 -4.02 -11.85
CA GLN A 122 -17.33 -4.07 -12.58
C GLN A 122 -17.20 -3.40 -13.96
N ASP A 123 -17.40 -4.17 -15.03
CA ASP A 123 -17.17 -3.73 -16.42
C ASP A 123 -18.04 -2.54 -16.85
N ARG A 124 -19.31 -2.51 -16.41
CA ARG A 124 -20.33 -1.57 -16.86
C ARG A 124 -20.59 -0.40 -15.90
N ARG A 125 -19.77 -0.25 -14.87
CA ARG A 125 -19.94 0.78 -13.83
C ARG A 125 -18.71 1.66 -13.73
N GLU A 126 -18.76 2.84 -14.33
CA GLU A 126 -17.64 3.80 -14.40
C GLU A 126 -17.10 4.19 -13.02
N ASN A 127 -17.96 4.31 -12.01
CA ASN A 127 -17.54 4.65 -10.66
C ASN A 127 -16.58 3.62 -10.03
N TYR A 128 -16.61 2.36 -10.48
CA TYR A 128 -15.66 1.35 -9.98
C TYR A 128 -14.25 1.55 -10.57
N GLU A 129 -14.13 2.10 -11.76
CA GLU A 129 -12.84 2.48 -12.34
C GLU A 129 -12.25 3.69 -11.62
N GLN A 130 -13.09 4.65 -11.22
CA GLN A 130 -12.65 5.78 -10.39
C GLN A 130 -12.11 5.31 -9.03
N ASN A 131 -12.68 4.26 -8.43
CA ASN A 131 -12.16 3.69 -7.19
C ASN A 131 -10.73 3.16 -7.34
N VAL A 132 -10.38 2.57 -8.50
CA VAL A 132 -9.01 2.11 -8.80
C VAL A 132 -8.02 3.29 -8.82
N ILE A 133 -8.37 4.38 -9.49
CA ILE A 133 -7.54 5.58 -9.55
C ILE A 133 -7.39 6.19 -8.15
N MET A 134 -8.48 6.25 -7.39
CA MET A 134 -8.48 6.78 -6.02
C MET A 134 -7.64 5.93 -5.07
N GLU A 135 -7.71 4.60 -5.15
CA GLU A 135 -6.88 3.69 -4.35
C GLU A 135 -5.38 3.87 -4.71
N TYR A 136 -5.05 3.93 -6.00
CA TYR A 136 -3.70 4.24 -6.45
C TYR A 136 -3.19 5.58 -5.88
N LEU A 137 -4.02 6.62 -5.87
CA LEU A 137 -3.65 7.92 -5.32
C LEU A 137 -3.37 7.87 -3.82
N LEU A 138 -4.03 7.01 -3.05
CA LEU A 138 -3.70 6.82 -1.63
C LEU A 138 -2.30 6.22 -1.44
N TYR A 139 -1.86 5.26 -2.27
CA TYR A 139 -0.46 4.82 -2.27
C TYR A 139 0.49 5.97 -2.56
N ARG A 140 0.17 6.82 -3.54
CA ARG A 140 0.98 7.99 -3.88
C ARG A 140 1.04 9.02 -2.74
N VAL A 141 -0.09 9.27 -2.06
CA VAL A 141 -0.11 10.12 -0.86
C VAL A 141 0.81 9.54 0.21
N PHE A 142 0.71 8.25 0.49
CA PHE A 142 1.55 7.64 1.51
C PHE A 142 3.04 7.66 1.14
N ASN A 143 3.39 7.55 -0.15
CA ASN A 143 4.76 7.75 -0.63
C ASN A 143 5.29 9.18 -0.43
N LEU A 144 4.44 10.22 -0.35
CA LEU A 144 4.85 11.58 0.00
C LEU A 144 5.17 11.74 1.49
N LEU A 145 4.64 10.86 2.34
CA LEU A 145 4.78 10.91 3.80
C LEU A 145 5.97 10.09 4.30
N THR A 146 6.33 9.01 3.59
CA THR A 146 7.40 8.10 4.01
C THR A 146 7.86 7.19 2.87
N ASP A 147 9.15 6.82 2.89
CA ASP A 147 9.70 5.77 2.01
C ASP A 147 9.36 4.34 2.49
N GLN A 148 8.92 4.20 3.76
CA GLN A 148 8.45 2.95 4.34
C GLN A 148 7.02 2.64 3.87
N SER A 149 6.85 2.41 2.58
CA SER A 149 5.59 2.32 1.89
C SER A 149 5.71 1.41 0.67
N PHE A 150 4.60 0.84 0.19
CA PHE A 150 4.56 0.17 -1.10
C PHE A 150 4.66 1.18 -2.23
N ARG A 151 5.36 0.80 -3.31
CA ARG A 151 5.29 1.50 -4.59
C ARG A 151 4.11 0.96 -5.39
N ALA A 152 3.46 1.86 -6.13
CA ALA A 152 2.38 1.51 -7.03
C ALA A 152 2.57 2.16 -8.40
N ARG A 153 2.06 1.53 -9.46
CA ARG A 153 2.14 2.07 -10.82
C ARG A 153 0.79 1.96 -11.54
N LEU A 154 0.22 3.11 -11.89
CA LEU A 154 -1.03 3.18 -12.65
C LEU A 154 -0.80 2.80 -14.12
N ALA A 155 -1.77 2.11 -14.69
CA ALA A 155 -1.76 1.72 -16.09
C ALA A 155 -3.18 1.64 -16.66
N ARG A 156 -3.29 1.74 -17.99
CA ARG A 156 -4.51 1.41 -18.75
C ARG A 156 -4.33 0.05 -19.39
N PHE A 157 -5.25 -0.84 -19.13
CA PHE A 157 -5.26 -2.19 -19.68
C PHE A 157 -6.37 -2.35 -20.70
N THR A 158 -6.01 -2.77 -21.92
CA THR A 158 -6.95 -3.31 -22.90
C THR A 158 -7.02 -4.82 -22.69
N TYR A 159 -8.13 -5.27 -22.11
CA TYR A 159 -8.41 -6.69 -21.85
C TYR A 159 -9.07 -7.30 -23.08
N VAL A 160 -8.49 -8.39 -23.60
CA VAL A 160 -8.95 -9.10 -24.80
C VAL A 160 -9.21 -10.54 -24.47
N ASP A 161 -10.47 -10.98 -24.65
CA ASP A 161 -10.84 -12.36 -24.41
C ASP A 161 -10.44 -13.24 -25.60
N ALA A 162 -9.44 -14.11 -25.39
CA ALA A 162 -8.93 -15.01 -26.42
C ALA A 162 -9.97 -16.02 -26.90
N ALA A 163 -10.99 -16.31 -26.07
CA ALA A 163 -12.11 -17.18 -26.47
C ALA A 163 -13.19 -16.44 -27.29
N GLY A 164 -13.09 -15.12 -27.44
CA GLY A 164 -14.02 -14.30 -28.21
C GLY A 164 -15.45 -14.24 -27.64
N LYS A 165 -15.61 -14.54 -26.33
CA LYS A 165 -16.92 -14.58 -25.64
C LYS A 165 -17.24 -13.32 -24.87
N ARG A 166 -16.26 -12.42 -24.71
CA ARG A 166 -16.38 -11.16 -23.99
C ARG A 166 -15.92 -10.02 -24.87
N ASP A 167 -16.54 -8.87 -24.71
CA ASP A 167 -16.13 -7.64 -25.41
C ASP A 167 -14.74 -7.21 -24.93
N THR A 168 -13.95 -6.67 -25.86
CA THR A 168 -12.70 -5.98 -25.52
C THR A 168 -13.04 -4.73 -24.71
N LEU A 169 -12.35 -4.53 -23.62
CA LEU A 169 -12.57 -3.37 -22.79
C LEU A 169 -11.25 -2.74 -22.34
N THR A 170 -11.20 -1.40 -22.27
CA THR A 170 -10.04 -0.67 -21.77
C THR A 170 -10.38 0.00 -20.44
N LYS A 171 -9.62 -0.30 -19.39
CA LYS A 171 -9.85 0.19 -18.03
C LYS A 171 -8.54 0.51 -17.32
N TYR A 172 -8.62 1.43 -16.34
CA TYR A 172 -7.51 1.66 -15.43
C TYR A 172 -7.32 0.48 -14.47
N ALA A 173 -6.07 0.20 -14.18
CA ALA A 173 -5.62 -0.77 -13.18
C ALA A 173 -4.29 -0.26 -12.60
N PHE A 174 -3.84 -0.79 -11.48
CA PHE A 174 -2.51 -0.48 -10.99
C PHE A 174 -1.79 -1.71 -10.45
N PHE A 175 -0.48 -1.73 -10.66
CA PHE A 175 0.43 -2.69 -10.05
C PHE A 175 0.80 -2.23 -8.64
N ILE A 176 0.95 -3.20 -7.75
CA ILE A 176 1.48 -3.01 -6.41
C ILE A 176 2.81 -3.74 -6.33
N GLU A 177 3.82 -3.12 -5.74
CA GLU A 177 5.12 -3.72 -5.45
C GLU A 177 4.94 -5.04 -4.69
N ASN A 178 5.77 -6.04 -5.00
CA ASN A 178 5.74 -7.32 -4.29
C ASN A 178 6.22 -7.14 -2.84
N ASP A 179 5.62 -7.87 -1.90
CA ASP A 179 5.84 -7.71 -0.46
C ASP A 179 7.33 -7.96 -0.10
N ASP A 180 7.96 -9.03 -0.65
CA ASP A 180 9.36 -9.34 -0.38
C ASP A 180 10.32 -8.30 -0.99
N ARG A 181 9.96 -7.74 -2.15
CA ARG A 181 10.76 -6.68 -2.77
C ARG A 181 10.65 -5.36 -2.02
N MET A 182 9.46 -5.03 -1.56
CA MET A 182 9.25 -3.88 -0.68
C MET A 182 10.09 -4.06 0.60
N ALA A 183 10.04 -5.22 1.23
CA ALA A 183 10.82 -5.51 2.43
C ALA A 183 12.33 -5.44 2.17
N ALA A 184 12.82 -6.02 1.06
CA ALA A 184 14.24 -5.95 0.69
C ALA A 184 14.69 -4.51 0.41
N ARG A 185 13.87 -3.69 -0.26
CA ARG A 185 14.13 -2.26 -0.47
C ARG A 185 14.23 -1.48 0.84
N LEU A 186 13.48 -1.89 1.85
CA LEU A 186 13.54 -1.32 3.20
C LEU A 186 14.67 -1.93 4.06
N GLY A 187 15.52 -2.77 3.47
CA GLY A 187 16.65 -3.40 4.16
C GLY A 187 16.25 -4.53 5.10
N GLY A 188 15.10 -5.15 4.91
CA GLY A 188 14.58 -6.20 5.78
C GLY A 188 13.93 -7.35 5.03
N THR A 189 13.20 -8.16 5.78
CA THR A 189 12.38 -9.27 5.29
C THR A 189 10.96 -9.17 5.85
N VAL A 190 10.00 -9.76 5.16
CA VAL A 190 8.62 -9.84 5.64
C VAL A 190 8.56 -10.69 6.91
N LEU A 191 7.89 -10.17 7.94
CA LEU A 191 7.59 -10.87 9.18
C LEU A 191 6.12 -11.30 9.17
N ASP A 192 5.86 -12.56 8.86
CA ASP A 192 4.53 -13.15 8.82
C ASP A 192 4.17 -13.77 10.19
N VAL A 193 3.94 -12.90 11.18
CA VAL A 193 3.62 -13.28 12.56
C VAL A 193 2.47 -12.43 13.07
N GLU A 194 1.32 -13.06 13.29
CA GLU A 194 0.17 -12.43 13.94
C GLU A 194 0.43 -12.19 15.44
N GLY A 195 -0.36 -11.32 16.05
CA GLY A 195 -0.30 -11.04 17.48
C GLY A 195 0.74 -9.98 17.87
N VAL A 196 1.35 -9.31 16.89
CA VAL A 196 2.22 -8.15 17.15
C VAL A 196 1.35 -6.95 17.50
N HIS A 197 1.59 -6.34 18.65
CA HIS A 197 0.93 -5.10 19.04
C HIS A 197 1.49 -3.91 18.26
N ASP A 198 0.66 -2.94 17.92
CA ASP A 198 1.06 -1.72 17.20
C ASP A 198 2.21 -1.00 17.96
N GLU A 199 2.19 -1.00 19.31
CA GLU A 199 3.24 -0.38 20.13
C GLU A 199 4.57 -1.12 20.09
N ALA A 200 4.60 -2.36 19.62
CA ALA A 200 5.81 -3.14 19.42
C ALA A 200 6.42 -2.91 18.03
N THR A 201 5.81 -2.06 17.19
CA THR A 201 6.35 -1.66 15.90
C THR A 201 7.13 -0.34 15.98
N GLU A 202 7.81 0.05 14.90
CA GLU A 202 8.49 1.34 14.81
C GLU A 202 7.48 2.48 15.01
N LEU A 203 7.72 3.27 16.07
CA LEU A 203 6.73 4.19 16.63
C LEU A 203 6.36 5.33 15.67
N ASP A 204 7.34 5.97 15.06
CA ASP A 204 7.10 7.12 14.18
C ASP A 204 6.32 6.71 12.92
N GLN A 205 6.66 5.56 12.37
CA GLN A 205 5.93 5.00 11.23
C GLN A 205 4.50 4.61 11.63
N MET A 206 4.34 4.01 12.82
CA MET A 206 3.00 3.63 13.29
C MET A 206 2.10 4.85 13.54
N MET A 207 2.66 5.95 14.06
CA MET A 207 1.93 7.23 14.18
C MET A 207 1.55 7.78 12.80
N ARG A 208 2.46 7.74 11.82
CA ARG A 208 2.15 8.15 10.43
C ARG A 208 1.03 7.32 9.84
N ILE A 209 1.07 5.99 10.02
CA ILE A 209 -0.01 5.09 9.56
C ILE A 209 -1.34 5.46 10.22
N ALA A 210 -1.38 5.56 11.53
CA ALA A 210 -2.63 5.84 12.24
C ALA A 210 -3.27 7.17 11.82
N VAL A 211 -2.47 8.21 11.59
CA VAL A 211 -2.95 9.52 11.09
C VAL A 211 -3.32 9.44 9.61
N PHE A 212 -2.55 8.70 8.79
CA PHE A 212 -2.87 8.49 7.37
C PHE A 212 -4.18 7.72 7.18
N GLU A 213 -4.41 6.69 7.96
CA GLU A 213 -5.66 5.92 7.91
C GLU A 213 -6.86 6.77 8.34
N TYR A 214 -6.68 7.65 9.33
CA TYR A 214 -7.69 8.65 9.68
C TYR A 214 -7.88 9.69 8.55
N PHE A 215 -6.81 10.15 7.90
CA PHE A 215 -6.87 11.04 6.73
C PHE A 215 -7.68 10.43 5.61
N ALA A 216 -7.41 9.17 5.25
CA ALA A 216 -8.13 8.43 4.22
C ALA A 216 -9.55 8.02 4.65
N GLY A 217 -9.83 8.00 5.96
CA GLY A 217 -11.05 7.45 6.53
C GLY A 217 -11.09 5.92 6.45
N ASN A 218 -9.92 5.27 6.49
CA ASN A 218 -9.84 3.82 6.44
C ASN A 218 -9.83 3.24 7.86
N THR A 219 -10.72 2.29 8.09
CA THR A 219 -10.79 1.54 9.35
C THR A 219 -10.55 0.04 9.16
N ASP A 220 -10.25 -0.39 7.94
CA ASP A 220 -10.10 -1.80 7.58
C ASP A 220 -8.62 -2.24 7.64
N TRP A 221 -7.98 -2.06 8.79
CA TRP A 221 -6.60 -2.46 9.00
C TRP A 221 -6.34 -2.96 10.42
N SER A 222 -5.32 -3.81 10.58
CA SER A 222 -4.90 -4.32 11.89
C SER A 222 -3.47 -4.85 11.83
N VAL A 223 -2.58 -4.34 12.67
CA VAL A 223 -1.24 -4.90 12.87
C VAL A 223 -1.36 -6.27 13.53
N TRP A 224 -2.19 -6.39 14.56
CA TRP A 224 -2.38 -7.64 15.30
C TRP A 224 -2.79 -8.84 14.43
N GLY A 225 -3.68 -8.62 13.48
CA GLY A 225 -4.19 -9.68 12.58
C GLY A 225 -3.56 -9.65 11.19
N LEU A 226 -2.47 -8.92 10.98
CA LEU A 226 -1.83 -8.71 9.66
C LEU A 226 -2.84 -8.38 8.55
N HIS A 227 -3.91 -7.65 8.93
CA HIS A 227 -4.96 -7.27 7.98
C HIS A 227 -4.62 -5.93 7.34
N ASN A 228 -4.41 -5.93 6.03
CA ASN A 228 -4.02 -4.76 5.23
C ASN A 228 -2.74 -4.06 5.74
N ILE A 229 -1.91 -4.81 6.44
CA ILE A 229 -0.59 -4.41 6.96
C ILE A 229 0.41 -5.53 6.67
N VAL A 230 1.60 -5.15 6.20
CA VAL A 230 2.79 -6.02 6.15
C VAL A 230 3.77 -5.53 7.19
N LEU A 231 4.35 -6.46 7.95
CA LEU A 231 5.45 -6.17 8.85
C LEU A 231 6.79 -6.49 8.18
N VAL A 232 7.75 -5.60 8.33
CA VAL A 232 9.12 -5.76 7.82
C VAL A 232 10.09 -5.66 8.98
N VAL A 233 11.01 -6.61 9.10
CA VAL A 233 12.05 -6.62 10.13
C VAL A 233 13.43 -6.58 9.49
N ALA A 234 14.26 -5.65 9.95
CA ALA A 234 15.68 -5.57 9.54
C ALA A 234 16.51 -6.66 10.24
N PRO A 235 17.62 -7.15 9.64
CA PRO A 235 18.38 -8.31 10.12
C PRO A 235 18.83 -8.23 11.58
N ASN A 236 19.05 -7.06 12.13
CA ASN A 236 19.54 -6.86 13.51
C ASN A 236 18.53 -6.07 14.36
N SER A 237 17.28 -5.98 13.94
CA SER A 237 16.20 -5.30 14.67
C SER A 237 15.23 -6.32 15.24
N GLN A 238 14.71 -6.03 16.43
CA GLN A 238 13.55 -6.74 16.98
C GLN A 238 12.27 -5.92 16.86
N VAL A 239 12.38 -4.69 16.34
CA VAL A 239 11.25 -3.78 16.17
C VAL A 239 10.86 -3.77 14.69
N PRO A 240 9.72 -4.37 14.31
CA PRO A 240 9.27 -4.38 12.94
C PRO A 240 8.71 -3.02 12.51
N VAL A 241 8.83 -2.73 11.23
CA VAL A 241 8.18 -1.59 10.56
C VAL A 241 6.86 -2.06 9.97
N ALA A 242 5.77 -1.38 10.26
CA ALA A 242 4.47 -1.65 9.65
C ALA A 242 4.34 -0.88 8.31
N VAL A 243 3.76 -1.53 7.29
CA VAL A 243 3.53 -0.94 5.97
C VAL A 243 2.10 -1.23 5.52
N PRO A 244 1.23 -0.22 5.35
CA PRO A 244 -0.17 -0.40 4.99
C PRO A 244 -0.36 -0.64 3.48
N TYR A 245 -1.42 -1.38 3.14
CA TYR A 245 -1.85 -1.64 1.75
C TYR A 245 -3.36 -1.93 1.70
N ASP A 246 -3.92 -2.10 0.48
CA ASP A 246 -5.34 -2.44 0.22
C ASP A 246 -6.31 -1.44 0.86
N MET A 247 -6.32 -0.21 0.33
CA MET A 247 -7.04 0.93 0.92
C MET A 247 -8.43 1.15 0.29
N ASP A 248 -8.99 0.18 -0.41
CA ASP A 248 -10.23 0.30 -1.17
C ASP A 248 -11.49 0.51 -0.31
N TRP A 249 -11.40 0.23 1.01
CA TRP A 249 -12.48 0.48 1.97
C TRP A 249 -12.41 1.87 2.61
N SER A 250 -11.50 2.73 2.16
CA SER A 250 -11.35 4.09 2.67
C SER A 250 -12.60 4.95 2.44
N GLY A 251 -12.86 5.83 3.40
CA GLY A 251 -13.98 6.78 3.34
C GLY A 251 -13.89 7.77 2.18
N VAL A 252 -12.68 8.17 1.79
CA VAL A 252 -12.46 9.04 0.64
C VAL A 252 -12.82 8.36 -0.68
N ILE A 253 -12.62 7.04 -0.81
CA ILE A 253 -13.03 6.25 -1.98
C ILE A 253 -14.53 5.96 -1.92
N SER A 254 -15.02 5.55 -0.75
CA SER A 254 -16.43 5.20 -0.53
C SER A 254 -16.96 4.18 -1.53
N ALA A 255 -16.18 3.11 -1.76
CA ALA A 255 -16.53 2.06 -2.71
C ALA A 255 -17.92 1.49 -2.39
N PRO A 256 -18.76 1.19 -3.41
CA PRO A 256 -20.13 0.75 -3.20
C PRO A 256 -20.29 -0.53 -2.35
N TYR A 257 -19.24 -1.32 -2.25
CA TYR A 257 -19.20 -2.55 -1.44
C TYR A 257 -18.62 -2.33 -0.03
N ALA A 258 -17.96 -1.20 0.22
CA ALA A 258 -17.31 -0.93 1.52
C ALA A 258 -18.35 -0.71 2.63
N ARG A 259 -18.12 -1.33 3.77
CA ARG A 259 -18.94 -1.18 4.99
C ARG A 259 -18.00 -1.15 6.20
N PRO A 260 -18.24 -0.29 7.19
CA PRO A 260 -17.46 -0.35 8.41
C PRO A 260 -17.76 -1.65 9.16
N ASP A 261 -16.77 -2.13 9.94
CA ASP A 261 -16.99 -3.23 10.87
C ASP A 261 -18.09 -2.85 11.86
N ALA A 262 -19.08 -3.73 12.04
CA ALA A 262 -20.26 -3.47 12.89
C ALA A 262 -19.91 -3.23 14.37
N ARG A 263 -18.68 -3.56 14.81
CA ARG A 263 -18.17 -3.29 16.16
C ARG A 263 -17.68 -1.86 16.34
N LEU A 264 -17.48 -1.11 15.24
CA LEU A 264 -16.98 0.27 15.29
C LEU A 264 -18.16 1.24 15.50
N PRO A 265 -17.95 2.37 16.20
CA PRO A 265 -18.97 3.37 16.49
C PRO A 265 -19.24 4.31 15.30
N ILE A 266 -19.16 3.82 14.07
CA ILE A 266 -19.43 4.55 12.83
C ILE A 266 -20.47 3.78 12.00
N LYS A 267 -21.27 4.49 11.22
CA LYS A 267 -22.36 3.92 10.40
C LYS A 267 -21.99 3.76 8.94
N THR A 268 -21.08 4.59 8.47
CA THR A 268 -20.62 4.60 7.07
C THR A 268 -19.10 4.69 7.03
N VAL A 269 -18.48 4.20 5.95
CA VAL A 269 -17.02 4.34 5.75
C VAL A 269 -16.60 5.80 5.58
N ARG A 270 -17.52 6.71 5.27
CA ARG A 270 -17.24 8.15 5.16
C ARG A 270 -16.95 8.83 6.52
N GLU A 271 -17.39 8.22 7.61
CA GLU A 271 -17.12 8.71 8.96
C GLU A 271 -15.69 8.34 9.37
N ARG A 272 -14.90 9.34 9.78
CA ARG A 272 -13.55 9.09 10.27
C ARG A 272 -13.58 8.55 11.69
N LEU A 273 -12.69 7.60 11.95
CA LEU A 273 -12.44 7.08 13.29
C LEU A 273 -10.93 6.88 13.47
N PHE A 274 -10.35 7.55 14.46
CA PHE A 274 -8.96 7.32 14.80
C PHE A 274 -8.80 5.97 15.49
N ARG A 275 -7.96 5.10 14.93
CA ARG A 275 -7.70 3.75 15.45
C ARG A 275 -6.29 3.59 16.01
N GLY A 276 -5.53 4.68 16.10
CA GLY A 276 -4.21 4.68 16.73
C GLY A 276 -4.28 4.53 18.25
N TYR A 277 -3.17 4.11 18.83
CA TYR A 277 -3.01 4.13 20.29
C TYR A 277 -2.85 5.54 20.81
N CYS A 278 -3.13 5.69 22.12
CA CYS A 278 -3.07 6.99 22.78
C CYS A 278 -1.66 7.57 22.76
N ARG A 279 -1.54 8.79 22.26
CA ARG A 279 -0.35 9.61 22.20
C ARG A 279 -0.68 11.00 22.71
N THR A 280 0.32 11.75 23.14
CA THR A 280 0.12 13.15 23.49
C THR A 280 -0.05 14.01 22.23
N ALA A 281 -0.55 15.22 22.40
CA ALA A 281 -0.65 16.17 21.27
C ALA A 281 0.73 16.54 20.73
N GLU A 282 1.74 16.59 21.59
CA GLU A 282 3.14 16.88 21.23
C GLU A 282 3.76 15.76 20.38
N GLU A 283 3.50 14.50 20.71
CA GLU A 283 3.96 13.34 19.93
C GLU A 283 3.33 13.33 18.52
N LEU A 284 2.05 13.70 18.41
CA LEU A 284 1.35 13.78 17.12
C LEU A 284 1.70 15.03 16.30
N ALA A 285 2.23 16.08 16.93
CA ALA A 285 2.47 17.36 16.27
C ALA A 285 3.41 17.24 15.05
N SER A 286 4.44 16.41 15.13
CA SER A 286 5.38 16.18 14.02
C SER A 286 4.69 15.56 12.80
N VAL A 287 3.76 14.64 13.02
CA VAL A 287 2.99 13.99 11.95
C VAL A 287 1.98 14.98 11.36
N PHE A 288 1.28 15.76 12.18
CA PHE A 288 0.38 16.80 11.69
C PHE A 288 1.12 17.88 10.87
N GLN A 289 2.31 18.27 11.33
CA GLN A 289 3.16 19.20 10.58
C GLN A 289 3.57 18.61 9.22
N LEU A 290 3.98 17.34 9.17
CA LEU A 290 4.29 16.63 7.93
C LEU A 290 3.11 16.67 6.94
N PHE A 291 1.87 16.43 7.41
CA PHE A 291 0.69 16.53 6.55
C PHE A 291 0.47 17.96 6.06
N ASN A 292 0.64 18.98 6.92
CA ASN A 292 0.52 20.38 6.52
C ASN A 292 1.57 20.76 5.46
N ASP A 293 2.83 20.34 5.64
CA ASP A 293 3.93 20.60 4.70
C ASP A 293 3.70 19.93 3.34
N LYS A 294 3.04 18.77 3.33
CA LYS A 294 2.75 18.00 2.10
C LYS A 294 1.38 18.31 1.49
N LYS A 295 0.58 19.20 2.09
CA LYS A 295 -0.80 19.47 1.68
C LYS A 295 -0.92 19.76 0.17
N GLU A 296 -0.16 20.73 -0.33
CA GLU A 296 -0.25 21.11 -1.74
C GLU A 296 0.23 19.98 -2.68
N ALA A 297 1.30 19.28 -2.31
CA ALA A 297 1.77 18.12 -3.09
C ALA A 297 0.71 16.99 -3.12
N ILE A 298 0.02 16.75 -2.02
CA ILE A 298 -1.10 15.80 -1.95
C ILE A 298 -2.24 16.26 -2.87
N TYR A 299 -2.62 17.53 -2.82
CA TYR A 299 -3.70 18.07 -3.66
C TYR A 299 -3.35 18.04 -5.14
N ASP A 300 -2.10 18.31 -5.49
CA ASP A 300 -1.61 18.27 -6.87
C ASP A 300 -1.62 16.86 -7.45
N LEU A 301 -1.43 15.80 -6.65
CA LEU A 301 -1.65 14.43 -7.10
C LEU A 301 -3.07 14.24 -7.65
N TYR A 302 -4.08 14.75 -6.94
CA TYR A 302 -5.49 14.64 -7.37
C TYR A 302 -5.84 15.58 -8.53
N ARG A 303 -5.35 16.82 -8.50
CA ARG A 303 -5.60 17.83 -9.55
C ARG A 303 -5.05 17.42 -10.90
N ASN A 304 -3.89 16.77 -10.90
CA ASN A 304 -3.16 16.42 -12.12
C ASN A 304 -3.32 14.95 -12.53
N GLN A 305 -4.13 14.16 -11.82
CA GLN A 305 -4.31 12.74 -12.15
C GLN A 305 -5.13 12.56 -13.41
N GLU A 306 -4.49 12.02 -14.46
CA GLU A 306 -5.17 11.64 -15.70
C GLU A 306 -6.25 10.59 -15.42
N GLY A 307 -7.43 10.76 -16.04
CA GLY A 307 -8.55 9.84 -15.93
C GLY A 307 -9.38 9.97 -14.65
N LEU A 308 -8.98 10.81 -13.70
CA LEU A 308 -9.80 11.10 -12.53
C LEU A 308 -10.92 12.06 -12.89
N ASP A 309 -12.17 11.65 -12.65
CA ASP A 309 -13.35 12.46 -12.85
C ASP A 309 -13.29 13.73 -11.98
N PRO A 310 -13.56 14.93 -12.54
CA PRO A 310 -13.49 16.19 -11.80
C PRO A 310 -14.38 16.21 -10.55
N LYS A 311 -15.56 15.59 -10.58
CA LYS A 311 -16.46 15.55 -9.43
C LYS A 311 -15.92 14.64 -8.33
N VAL A 312 -15.34 13.49 -8.70
CA VAL A 312 -14.68 12.56 -7.75
C VAL A 312 -13.47 13.24 -7.11
N ARG A 313 -12.67 13.94 -7.93
CA ARG A 313 -11.53 14.74 -7.43
C ARG A 313 -11.98 15.79 -6.41
N ASP A 314 -12.98 16.60 -6.76
CA ASP A 314 -13.43 17.73 -5.93
C ASP A 314 -14.07 17.23 -4.62
N ASP A 315 -14.77 16.07 -4.65
CA ASP A 315 -15.30 15.42 -3.43
C ASP A 315 -14.16 14.91 -2.53
N ALA A 316 -13.11 14.36 -3.12
CA ALA A 316 -11.92 13.92 -2.38
C ALA A 316 -11.19 15.11 -1.72
N LEU A 317 -10.95 16.19 -2.47
CA LEU A 317 -10.28 17.38 -1.91
C LEU A 317 -11.11 18.01 -0.79
N LYS A 318 -12.42 18.08 -0.94
CA LYS A 318 -13.34 18.54 0.13
C LYS A 318 -13.26 17.63 1.37
N TYR A 319 -13.19 16.31 1.16
CA TYR A 319 -13.01 15.36 2.26
C TYR A 319 -11.69 15.61 3.01
N TYR A 320 -10.61 15.90 2.30
CA TYR A 320 -9.32 16.24 2.90
C TYR A 320 -9.31 17.61 3.59
N ASP A 321 -10.05 18.60 3.09
CA ASP A 321 -10.20 19.89 3.77
C ASP A 321 -10.73 19.73 5.22
N GLU A 322 -11.64 18.77 5.44
CA GLU A 322 -12.15 18.46 6.78
C GLU A 322 -11.08 17.88 7.69
N PHE A 323 -10.21 17.01 7.16
CA PHE A 323 -9.05 16.51 7.92
C PHE A 323 -8.11 17.64 8.30
N TYR A 324 -7.74 18.53 7.37
CA TYR A 324 -6.86 19.66 7.66
C TYR A 324 -7.45 20.64 8.66
N LYS A 325 -8.77 20.86 8.63
CA LYS A 325 -9.45 21.63 9.68
C LYS A 325 -9.31 20.95 11.05
N THR A 326 -9.42 19.62 11.09
CA THR A 326 -9.33 18.85 12.34
C THR A 326 -7.93 18.93 12.95
N ILE A 327 -6.87 18.65 12.17
CA ILE A 327 -5.50 18.64 12.72
C ILE A 327 -4.96 20.03 13.08
N ASN A 328 -5.59 21.10 12.58
CA ASN A 328 -5.22 22.49 12.86
C ASN A 328 -6.12 23.17 13.91
N ASP A 329 -7.07 22.44 14.52
CA ASP A 329 -7.88 22.90 15.65
C ASP A 329 -7.54 22.08 16.91
N PRO A 330 -6.91 22.67 17.95
CA PRO A 330 -6.56 21.94 19.16
C PRO A 330 -7.73 21.25 19.86
N ARG A 331 -8.94 21.82 19.77
CA ARG A 331 -10.14 21.20 20.35
C ARG A 331 -10.57 19.97 19.58
N ALA A 332 -10.49 20.03 18.24
CA ALA A 332 -10.76 18.89 17.38
C ALA A 332 -9.70 17.79 17.55
N VAL A 333 -8.41 18.15 17.62
CA VAL A 333 -7.31 17.20 17.92
C VAL A 333 -7.58 16.48 19.24
N ASN A 334 -7.93 17.20 20.29
CA ASN A 334 -8.24 16.58 21.58
C ASN A 334 -9.41 15.60 21.49
N ARG A 335 -10.47 15.97 20.77
CA ARG A 335 -11.67 15.11 20.60
C ARG A 335 -11.37 13.89 19.76
N GLU A 336 -10.72 14.06 18.57
CA GLU A 336 -10.62 13.04 17.56
C GLU A 336 -9.42 12.11 17.75
N PHE A 337 -8.31 12.58 18.35
CA PHE A 337 -7.07 11.82 18.47
C PHE A 337 -6.70 11.46 19.91
N ILE A 338 -6.99 12.36 20.88
CA ILE A 338 -6.56 12.13 22.26
C ILE A 338 -7.62 11.38 23.08
N ARG A 339 -8.90 11.76 22.95
CA ARG A 339 -9.98 11.12 23.71
C ARG A 339 -10.52 9.84 23.05
N SER A 340 -10.40 9.72 21.74
CA SER A 340 -10.90 8.58 20.97
C SER A 340 -9.86 7.51 20.71
N CYS A 341 -8.61 7.72 21.13
CA CYS A 341 -7.51 6.77 20.92
C CYS A 341 -7.75 5.44 21.62
N ARG A 342 -7.12 4.39 21.12
CA ARG A 342 -7.13 3.07 21.76
C ARG A 342 -6.15 3.05 22.95
N GLN A 343 -6.61 2.55 24.09
CA GLN A 343 -5.71 2.31 25.22
C GLN A 343 -4.82 1.09 24.90
N ALA A 344 -3.54 1.17 25.24
CA ALA A 344 -2.67 0.03 25.21
C ALA A 344 -3.24 -1.10 26.08
N ALA A 345 -3.18 -2.33 25.61
CA ALA A 345 -3.51 -3.45 26.48
C ALA A 345 -2.55 -3.42 27.69
N ALA A 346 -3.09 -3.52 28.90
CA ALA A 346 -2.23 -3.65 30.07
C ALA A 346 -1.25 -4.82 29.83
N PRO A 347 0.05 -4.66 30.14
CA PRO A 347 0.99 -5.75 30.00
C PRO A 347 0.42 -6.97 30.72
N ALA A 348 0.37 -8.12 30.01
CA ALA A 348 -0.07 -9.35 30.62
C ALA A 348 0.78 -9.56 31.87
N GLY A 349 0.15 -9.56 33.05
CA GLY A 349 0.83 -9.83 34.29
C GLY A 349 1.62 -11.14 34.18
N PRO A 350 2.69 -11.35 34.99
CA PRO A 350 3.47 -12.56 34.94
C PRO A 350 2.53 -13.78 35.04
N PRO A 351 2.75 -14.84 34.22
CA PRO A 351 1.87 -16.00 34.24
C PRO A 351 1.75 -16.52 35.67
N ALA A 352 0.52 -16.76 36.09
CA ALA A 352 0.26 -17.31 37.40
C ALA A 352 1.07 -18.61 37.56
N PRO A 353 1.82 -18.80 38.67
CA PRO A 353 2.58 -20.01 38.88
C PRO A 353 1.61 -21.20 38.98
N GLY A 354 1.63 -22.11 38.00
CA GLY A 354 0.96 -23.40 38.11
C GLY A 354 -0.06 -23.82 37.05
N GLY A 355 -0.17 -23.16 35.89
CA GLY A 355 -1.05 -23.62 34.81
C GLY A 355 -0.30 -24.34 33.69
N ALA A 356 -0.28 -25.69 33.71
CA ALA A 356 0.19 -26.48 32.57
C ALA A 356 -0.68 -26.17 31.32
N ARG A 357 -0.06 -25.71 30.25
CA ARG A 357 -0.73 -25.52 28.95
C ARG A 357 -1.12 -26.88 28.37
N PRO A 358 -2.37 -27.06 27.91
CA PRO A 358 -2.68 -28.23 27.10
C PRO A 358 -1.94 -28.11 25.76
N VAL A 359 -1.18 -29.14 25.42
CA VAL A 359 -0.58 -29.33 24.10
C VAL A 359 -1.73 -29.56 23.11
N LEU A 360 -2.02 -28.60 22.26
CA LEU A 360 -2.91 -28.81 21.10
C LEU A 360 -2.16 -29.68 20.09
N ALA A 361 -2.61 -30.96 20.00
CA ALA A 361 -2.16 -31.88 18.96
C ALA A 361 -2.63 -31.37 17.58
N ALA A 362 -1.69 -31.34 16.66
CA ALA A 362 -1.95 -31.07 15.23
C ALA A 362 -2.97 -32.06 14.65
N ARG A 363 -3.96 -31.54 13.93
CA ARG A 363 -4.71 -32.24 12.89
C ARG A 363 -4.88 -31.32 11.69
#